data_59b389c5b6506698792e2368dd48e14c
#
_entry.id   59b389c5b6506698792e2368dd48e14c
#
_cell.length_a   1.000
_cell.length_b   1.000
_cell.length_c   1.000
_cell.angle_alpha   90.00
_cell.angle_beta   90.00
_cell.angle_gamma   90.00
#
_symmetry.space_group_name_H-M   'P 1'
#
loop_
_entity.id
_entity.type
_entity.pdbx_description
1 polymer ?
#
loop_
_entity_poly.entity_id
_entity_poly.type
_entity_poly.pdbx_seq_one_letter_code
_entity_poly.pdbx_strand_id
1 'polypeptide(L)'
;MIRSLLILFLFSFSKISFSQQQIKWYQPQFVEGVSVLDSSNIFHRLPISMKDSVRKPVWDLSENTAGEFIHFKTSATEITVRYTLASNNFSMSHMPSTGVSGLDLFAMDVNGNWNWAPGRYHFGDTCFYFFKNLFLAKNQTKVSDFYLYLPLYNSVKWLSIGVNEKDSFAFAEKRKEQPIVAYGTSIMQGAVASRPGLAWTNILERNLDRTIVNLGFSGNGRFEKPIFDLMSNVDAKLYILDCMPNLTGGYSDEEVKSRVVYGVNKLREKNKDVPLLFVGHAVGYAPYFMDTARLNEYHNSSLVIEKIFNELRETGIRNIYLLTDKEIGFDINSTTEGLHPNDIGMMKYAVAYEQKIREILNEPVGKTLTEIPAEQYRDGYDWIARHEQVKEDIKQNNPQNLIIGNSIIHYFGGT
;
A
#
# COMPACT_ATOMS: atom_id res chain seq x y z
N MET A 1 -79.51 26.66 -28.79
CA MET A 1 -78.50 27.53 -28.22
C MET A 1 -77.69 26.68 -27.19
N ILE A 2 -76.60 26.11 -27.62
CA ILE A 2 -75.72 25.30 -26.77
C ILE A 2 -74.50 26.17 -26.49
N ARG A 3 -74.22 26.52 -25.23
CA ARG A 3 -73.04 27.26 -24.79
C ARG A 3 -71.97 26.22 -24.47
N SER A 4 -70.92 26.17 -25.27
CA SER A 4 -69.69 25.37 -24.99
C SER A 4 -68.85 26.12 -23.96
N LEU A 5 -68.61 25.48 -22.84
CA LEU A 5 -67.68 25.93 -21.78
C LEU A 5 -66.28 25.41 -22.08
N LEU A 6 -65.37 26.30 -22.44
CA LEU A 6 -63.94 25.96 -22.69
C LEU A 6 -63.20 26.00 -21.37
N ILE A 7 -62.80 24.84 -20.80
CA ILE A 7 -62.01 24.78 -19.60
C ILE A 7 -60.49 24.76 -20.03
N LEU A 8 -59.81 25.86 -19.74
CA LEU A 8 -58.42 26.03 -19.98
C LEU A 8 -57.63 25.39 -18.82
N PHE A 9 -57.01 24.20 -19.04
CA PHE A 9 -56.08 23.60 -18.10
C PHE A 9 -54.72 24.27 -18.22
N LEU A 10 -54.37 25.13 -17.28
CA LEU A 10 -53.01 25.67 -17.11
C LEU A 10 -52.15 24.60 -16.47
N PHE A 11 -51.39 23.89 -17.27
CA PHE A 11 -50.29 23.06 -16.77
C PHE A 11 -49.13 23.95 -16.31
N SER A 12 -49.00 24.15 -14.99
CA SER A 12 -47.82 24.73 -14.38
C SER A 12 -46.69 23.71 -14.49
N PHE A 13 -45.83 23.81 -15.50
CA PHE A 13 -44.54 23.13 -15.52
C PHE A 13 -43.64 23.76 -14.45
N SER A 14 -43.62 23.18 -13.26
CA SER A 14 -42.55 23.43 -12.31
C SER A 14 -41.25 22.94 -12.95
N LYS A 15 -40.43 23.86 -13.41
CA LYS A 15 -39.05 23.57 -13.79
C LYS A 15 -38.34 23.06 -12.53
N ILE A 16 -38.16 21.73 -12.40
CA ILE A 16 -37.22 21.16 -11.47
C ILE A 16 -35.85 21.53 -12.00
N SER A 17 -35.31 22.65 -11.52
CA SER A 17 -33.91 23.00 -11.75
C SER A 17 -33.10 22.03 -10.96
N PHE A 18 -32.60 20.97 -11.60
CA PHE A 18 -31.45 20.24 -11.07
C PHE A 18 -30.31 21.26 -11.01
N SER A 19 -30.02 21.76 -9.83
CA SER A 19 -28.78 22.49 -9.60
C SER A 19 -27.62 21.54 -9.93
N GLN A 20 -27.01 21.77 -11.08
CA GLN A 20 -25.79 21.03 -11.43
C GLN A 20 -24.76 21.40 -10.37
N GLN A 21 -24.38 20.42 -9.52
CA GLN A 21 -23.37 20.64 -8.48
C GLN A 21 -22.11 21.11 -9.16
N GLN A 22 -21.66 22.31 -8.86
CA GLN A 22 -20.44 22.87 -9.40
C GLN A 22 -19.26 22.24 -8.69
N ILE A 23 -18.36 21.57 -9.46
CA ILE A 23 -17.17 20.93 -8.94
C ILE A 23 -16.01 21.90 -8.99
N LYS A 24 -15.35 22.10 -7.86
CA LYS A 24 -14.08 22.81 -7.75
C LYS A 24 -12.94 21.82 -7.76
N TRP A 25 -11.89 22.12 -8.57
CA TRP A 25 -10.77 21.24 -8.83
C TRP A 25 -9.50 21.76 -8.16
N TYR A 26 -8.74 20.84 -7.54
CA TYR A 26 -7.52 21.12 -6.81
C TYR A 26 -6.41 20.24 -7.33
N GLN A 27 -5.20 20.80 -7.50
CA GLN A 27 -4.01 20.08 -7.94
C GLN A 27 -2.99 20.03 -6.80
N PRO A 28 -2.39 18.87 -6.51
CA PRO A 28 -1.36 18.77 -5.49
C PRO A 28 -0.09 19.50 -5.91
N GLN A 29 0.60 20.08 -4.94
CA GLN A 29 1.90 20.73 -5.13
C GLN A 29 3.06 19.81 -4.74
N PHE A 30 2.78 18.73 -4.03
CA PHE A 30 3.72 17.68 -3.65
C PHE A 30 2.96 16.38 -3.37
N VAL A 31 3.69 15.28 -3.29
CA VAL A 31 3.21 13.98 -2.83
C VAL A 31 4.07 13.52 -1.65
N GLU A 32 3.51 12.66 -0.81
CA GLU A 32 4.23 11.94 0.22
C GLU A 32 4.84 10.66 -0.34
N GLY A 33 5.79 10.06 0.38
CA GLY A 33 6.42 8.79 -0.04
C GLY A 33 7.64 8.96 -0.95
N VAL A 34 8.08 10.19 -1.21
CA VAL A 34 9.27 10.50 -2.01
C VAL A 34 10.50 10.77 -1.15
N SER A 35 11.69 10.38 -1.66
CA SER A 35 12.96 10.58 -0.97
C SER A 35 13.37 12.06 -0.88
N VAL A 36 13.14 12.80 -1.96
CA VAL A 36 13.45 14.23 -2.10
C VAL A 36 12.32 14.87 -2.89
N LEU A 37 11.83 16.01 -2.42
CA LEU A 37 10.87 16.80 -3.19
C LEU A 37 11.57 17.41 -4.40
N ASP A 38 11.06 17.11 -5.59
CA ASP A 38 11.47 17.72 -6.84
C ASP A 38 10.29 18.50 -7.44
N SER A 39 10.36 19.82 -7.41
CA SER A 39 9.29 20.67 -7.93
C SER A 39 9.14 20.60 -9.46
N SER A 40 10.11 20.02 -10.16
CA SER A 40 10.04 19.83 -11.62
C SER A 40 9.12 18.68 -12.01
N ASN A 41 9.02 17.65 -11.16
CA ASN A 41 8.07 16.56 -11.29
C ASN A 41 7.75 15.94 -9.92
N ILE A 42 6.60 16.32 -9.36
CA ILE A 42 6.19 15.86 -8.03
C ILE A 42 5.84 14.36 -7.96
N PHE A 43 5.58 13.72 -9.11
CA PHE A 43 5.20 12.30 -9.22
C PHE A 43 6.39 11.40 -9.58
N HIS A 44 7.59 11.75 -9.17
CA HIS A 44 8.80 11.03 -9.51
C HIS A 44 9.56 10.59 -8.26
N ARG A 45 9.78 9.29 -8.10
CA ARG A 45 10.42 8.73 -6.89
C ARG A 45 11.90 9.08 -6.74
N LEU A 46 12.58 9.38 -7.84
CA LEU A 46 13.96 9.87 -7.83
C LEU A 46 14.01 11.33 -8.31
N PRO A 47 14.86 12.19 -7.73
CA PRO A 47 15.03 13.55 -8.20
C PRO A 47 15.70 13.57 -9.58
N ILE A 48 15.39 14.59 -10.39
CA ILE A 48 15.89 14.73 -11.77
C ILE A 48 17.43 14.69 -11.85
N SER A 49 18.12 15.13 -10.81
CA SER A 49 19.60 15.11 -10.71
C SER A 49 20.19 13.70 -10.76
N MET A 50 19.39 12.66 -10.53
CA MET A 50 19.86 11.27 -10.58
C MET A 50 19.72 10.61 -11.94
N LYS A 51 19.10 11.29 -12.92
CA LYS A 51 18.78 10.71 -14.24
C LYS A 51 20.00 10.07 -14.92
N ASP A 52 21.13 10.76 -14.90
CA ASP A 52 22.35 10.28 -15.55
C ASP A 52 23.25 9.45 -14.61
N SER A 53 22.88 9.34 -13.32
CA SER A 53 23.65 8.61 -12.31
C SER A 53 23.16 7.19 -12.11
N VAL A 54 21.90 6.88 -12.44
CA VAL A 54 21.32 5.56 -12.33
C VAL A 54 21.19 4.89 -13.69
N ARG A 55 21.10 3.56 -13.71
CA ARG A 55 20.83 2.84 -14.97
C ARG A 55 19.46 3.25 -15.53
N LYS A 56 19.37 3.30 -16.85
CA LYS A 56 18.13 3.67 -17.54
C LYS A 56 16.88 2.90 -17.04
N PRO A 57 16.92 1.56 -16.83
CA PRO A 57 15.74 0.84 -16.30
C PRO A 57 15.33 1.30 -14.89
N VAL A 58 16.28 1.68 -14.03
CA VAL A 58 15.98 2.23 -12.70
C VAL A 58 15.32 3.60 -12.82
N TRP A 59 15.83 4.44 -13.74
CA TRP A 59 15.23 5.73 -14.02
C TRP A 59 13.80 5.59 -14.53
N ASP A 60 13.59 4.77 -15.56
CA ASP A 60 12.26 4.55 -16.16
C ASP A 60 11.25 4.02 -15.12
N LEU A 61 11.68 3.12 -14.23
CA LEU A 61 10.85 2.58 -13.15
C LEU A 61 10.58 3.63 -12.04
N SER A 62 11.49 4.57 -11.85
CA SER A 62 11.29 5.64 -10.85
C SER A 62 10.18 6.62 -11.22
N GLU A 63 9.78 6.65 -12.48
CA GLU A 63 8.63 7.43 -12.96
C GLU A 63 7.28 6.81 -12.51
N ASN A 64 7.25 5.53 -12.12
CA ASN A 64 6.05 4.93 -11.54
C ASN A 64 5.87 5.42 -10.10
N THR A 65 4.62 5.68 -9.73
CA THR A 65 4.25 6.34 -8.46
C THR A 65 4.07 5.38 -7.29
N ALA A 66 4.74 4.21 -7.30
CA ALA A 66 4.65 3.21 -6.24
C ALA A 66 5.06 3.78 -4.87
N GLY A 67 4.18 3.67 -3.88
CA GLY A 67 4.41 4.20 -2.53
C GLY A 67 4.11 5.68 -2.37
N GLU A 68 3.82 6.41 -3.44
CA GLU A 68 3.40 7.81 -3.37
C GLU A 68 1.92 7.93 -3.03
N PHE A 69 1.58 8.96 -2.24
CA PHE A 69 0.20 9.29 -1.92
C PHE A 69 -0.02 10.79 -1.74
N ILE A 70 -1.26 11.22 -1.90
CA ILE A 70 -1.69 12.59 -1.67
C ILE A 70 -2.50 12.64 -0.38
N HIS A 71 -2.08 13.48 0.57
CA HIS A 71 -2.73 13.69 1.84
C HIS A 71 -3.54 14.99 1.79
N PHE A 72 -4.85 14.90 2.08
CA PHE A 72 -5.75 16.06 2.04
C PHE A 72 -6.92 15.91 3.01
N LYS A 73 -7.56 17.03 3.31
CA LYS A 73 -8.73 17.13 4.20
C LYS A 73 -9.91 17.73 3.45
N THR A 74 -11.09 17.14 3.62
CA THR A 74 -12.31 17.67 3.01
C THR A 74 -13.56 17.29 3.80
N SER A 75 -14.62 18.12 3.68
CA SER A 75 -15.95 17.80 4.17
C SER A 75 -16.83 17.10 3.12
N ALA A 76 -16.29 16.87 1.93
CA ALA A 76 -17.03 16.30 0.81
C ALA A 76 -17.42 14.84 1.07
N THR A 77 -18.66 14.50 0.75
CA THR A 77 -19.16 13.12 0.73
C THR A 77 -19.05 12.46 -0.64
N GLU A 78 -18.66 13.23 -1.65
CA GLU A 78 -18.35 12.77 -2.99
C GLU A 78 -17.04 13.41 -3.45
N ILE A 79 -16.10 12.58 -3.93
CA ILE A 79 -14.80 13.00 -4.45
C ILE A 79 -14.66 12.42 -5.85
N THR A 80 -14.30 13.27 -6.81
CA THR A 80 -13.93 12.85 -8.16
C THR A 80 -12.46 13.12 -8.37
N VAL A 81 -11.70 12.12 -8.80
CA VAL A 81 -10.31 12.30 -9.20
C VAL A 81 -10.21 12.07 -10.70
N ARG A 82 -9.53 12.97 -11.38
CA ARG A 82 -9.15 12.84 -12.79
C ARG A 82 -7.63 12.94 -12.92
N TYR A 83 -7.06 12.09 -13.75
CA TYR A 83 -5.61 12.04 -13.92
C TYR A 83 -5.22 11.48 -15.29
N THR A 84 -4.01 11.75 -15.72
CA THR A 84 -3.44 11.20 -16.95
C THR A 84 -2.21 10.36 -16.63
N LEU A 85 -2.03 9.32 -17.41
CA LEU A 85 -0.96 8.35 -17.24
C LEU A 85 0.04 8.42 -18.41
N ALA A 86 1.25 7.95 -18.17
CA ALA A 86 2.28 7.88 -19.19
C ALA A 86 2.02 6.76 -20.22
N SER A 87 1.35 5.70 -19.79
CA SER A 87 1.06 4.53 -20.62
C SER A 87 -0.43 4.19 -20.62
N ASN A 88 -0.94 3.83 -21.79
CA ASN A 88 -2.29 3.29 -21.96
C ASN A 88 -2.35 1.77 -21.72
N ASN A 89 -1.24 1.13 -21.32
CA ASN A 89 -1.23 -0.23 -20.82
C ASN A 89 -1.67 -0.23 -19.35
N PHE A 90 -2.98 -0.27 -19.12
CA PHE A 90 -3.54 -0.09 -17.78
C PHE A 90 -3.40 -1.32 -16.89
N SER A 91 -3.06 -2.51 -17.42
CA SER A 91 -2.91 -3.76 -16.69
C SER A 91 -1.70 -4.56 -17.18
N MET A 92 -1.30 -5.57 -16.43
CA MET A 92 -0.31 -6.59 -16.82
C MET A 92 -0.96 -7.97 -16.82
N SER A 93 -0.32 -8.97 -17.45
CA SER A 93 -0.86 -10.33 -17.53
C SER A 93 -1.17 -10.96 -16.15
N HIS A 94 -0.45 -10.54 -15.11
CA HIS A 94 -0.55 -11.04 -13.74
C HIS A 94 -0.96 -9.97 -12.74
N MET A 95 -1.33 -8.77 -13.19
CA MET A 95 -1.70 -7.65 -12.31
C MET A 95 -2.87 -6.85 -12.90
N PRO A 96 -3.98 -6.66 -12.14
CA PRO A 96 -5.16 -5.95 -12.65
C PRO A 96 -4.89 -4.47 -12.86
N SER A 97 -5.74 -3.84 -13.66
CA SER A 97 -5.67 -2.39 -13.93
C SER A 97 -5.79 -1.53 -12.67
N THR A 98 -6.52 -2.01 -11.68
CA THR A 98 -6.65 -1.34 -10.37
C THR A 98 -5.33 -1.28 -9.60
N GLY A 99 -4.44 -2.27 -9.76
CA GLY A 99 -3.11 -2.27 -9.16
C GLY A 99 -2.10 -1.49 -10.01
N VAL A 100 -2.07 -1.77 -11.33
CA VAL A 100 -1.10 -1.15 -12.26
C VAL A 100 -1.32 0.35 -12.37
N SER A 101 -2.58 0.79 -12.59
CA SER A 101 -2.94 2.14 -13.02
C SER A 101 -3.96 2.82 -12.12
N GLY A 102 -4.50 2.12 -11.11
CA GLY A 102 -5.58 2.60 -10.28
C GLY A 102 -5.16 3.50 -9.13
N LEU A 103 -6.16 4.12 -8.52
CA LEU A 103 -6.04 4.92 -7.30
C LEU A 103 -6.75 4.21 -6.15
N ASP A 104 -6.33 4.50 -4.92
CA ASP A 104 -6.94 3.88 -3.74
C ASP A 104 -7.12 4.91 -2.63
N LEU A 105 -8.34 5.09 -2.14
CA LEU A 105 -8.69 6.13 -1.18
C LEU A 105 -8.96 5.54 0.20
N PHE A 106 -8.26 6.07 1.19
CA PHE A 106 -8.47 5.75 2.59
C PHE A 106 -8.77 7.00 3.41
N ALA A 107 -9.51 6.82 4.49
CA ALA A 107 -9.75 7.87 5.47
C ALA A 107 -9.50 7.35 6.88
N MET A 108 -8.92 8.18 7.73
CA MET A 108 -8.75 7.88 9.15
C MET A 108 -9.94 8.41 9.94
N ASP A 109 -10.52 7.57 10.80
CA ASP A 109 -11.58 7.99 11.71
C ASP A 109 -11.02 8.61 13.00
N VAL A 110 -11.91 9.15 13.84
CA VAL A 110 -11.53 9.81 15.10
C VAL A 110 -10.87 8.86 16.12
N ASN A 111 -10.99 7.55 15.92
CA ASN A 111 -10.39 6.53 16.76
C ASN A 111 -9.03 6.05 16.21
N GLY A 112 -8.57 6.62 15.09
CA GLY A 112 -7.35 6.22 14.41
C GLY A 112 -7.48 4.96 13.55
N ASN A 113 -8.71 4.54 13.20
CA ASN A 113 -8.91 3.39 12.33
C ASN A 113 -8.96 3.83 10.87
N TRP A 114 -8.33 3.04 10.01
CA TRP A 114 -8.36 3.25 8.58
C TRP A 114 -9.66 2.69 7.96
N ASN A 115 -10.34 3.50 7.19
CA ASN A 115 -11.52 3.15 6.42
C ASN A 115 -11.19 3.24 4.94
N TRP A 116 -11.54 2.22 4.19
CA TRP A 116 -11.32 2.18 2.75
C TRP A 116 -12.57 2.63 1.99
N ALA A 117 -12.38 3.48 0.97
CA ALA A 117 -13.44 3.95 0.09
C ALA A 117 -13.33 3.28 -1.28
N PRO A 118 -14.20 2.33 -1.63
CA PRO A 118 -14.23 1.76 -2.97
C PRO A 118 -14.66 2.81 -3.99
N GLY A 119 -13.86 3.01 -5.05
CA GLY A 119 -14.14 3.93 -6.14
C GLY A 119 -14.69 3.22 -7.37
N ARG A 120 -15.62 3.87 -8.10
CA ARG A 120 -15.89 3.51 -9.49
C ARG A 120 -14.88 4.21 -10.37
N TYR A 121 -14.40 3.52 -11.40
CA TYR A 121 -13.30 4.03 -12.22
C TYR A 121 -13.56 3.85 -13.71
N HIS A 122 -12.87 4.68 -14.49
CA HIS A 122 -12.80 4.58 -15.94
C HIS A 122 -11.36 4.90 -16.37
N PHE A 123 -10.76 4.01 -17.15
CA PHE A 123 -9.45 4.20 -17.76
C PHE A 123 -9.60 4.63 -19.21
N GLY A 124 -8.81 5.61 -19.64
CA GLY A 124 -8.79 6.19 -20.98
C GLY A 124 -7.70 7.26 -21.06
N ASP A 125 -7.75 8.13 -22.07
CA ASP A 125 -6.80 9.26 -22.21
C ASP A 125 -6.80 10.15 -20.97
N THR A 126 -7.97 10.32 -20.37
CA THR A 126 -8.12 10.84 -19.01
C THR A 126 -8.80 9.75 -18.18
N CYS A 127 -8.14 9.35 -17.12
CA CYS A 127 -8.66 8.38 -16.17
C CYS A 127 -9.48 9.09 -15.09
N PHE A 128 -10.51 8.40 -14.58
CA PHE A 128 -11.39 8.92 -13.54
C PHE A 128 -11.59 7.91 -12.41
N TYR A 129 -11.65 8.41 -11.18
CA TYR A 129 -12.18 7.71 -10.02
C TYR A 129 -13.30 8.53 -9.39
N PHE A 130 -14.39 7.86 -9.01
CA PHE A 130 -15.56 8.44 -8.38
C PHE A 130 -15.77 7.75 -7.03
N PHE A 131 -15.55 8.46 -5.97
CA PHE A 131 -15.79 8.01 -4.61
C PHE A 131 -17.09 8.70 -4.12
N LYS A 132 -18.06 7.90 -3.67
CA LYS A 132 -19.38 8.40 -3.29
C LYS A 132 -19.81 7.85 -1.94
N ASN A 133 -20.73 8.57 -1.28
CA ASN A 133 -21.29 8.19 0.01
C ASN A 133 -20.19 8.03 1.08
N LEU A 134 -19.25 8.96 1.10
CA LEU A 134 -18.13 8.96 2.04
C LEU A 134 -18.63 9.45 3.41
N PHE A 135 -19.18 8.54 4.19
CA PHE A 135 -19.64 8.80 5.55
C PHE A 135 -18.74 8.03 6.53
N LEU A 136 -17.98 8.77 7.27
CA LEU A 136 -17.35 8.27 8.48
C LEU A 136 -18.38 8.34 9.61
N ALA A 137 -18.38 7.39 10.55
CA ALA A 137 -19.46 7.15 11.53
C ALA A 137 -20.06 8.40 12.22
N LYS A 138 -21.28 8.27 12.70
CA LYS A 138 -22.24 9.31 13.15
C LYS A 138 -21.76 10.45 14.08
N ASN A 139 -20.56 10.36 14.65
CA ASN A 139 -20.04 11.35 15.62
C ASN A 139 -18.77 12.07 15.12
N GLN A 140 -18.48 12.07 13.82
CA GLN A 140 -17.25 12.63 13.31
C GLN A 140 -17.38 14.11 12.95
N THR A 141 -16.24 14.80 13.02
CA THR A 141 -16.11 16.17 12.51
C THR A 141 -16.50 16.20 11.04
N LYS A 142 -17.08 17.32 10.59
CA LYS A 142 -17.49 17.52 9.19
C LYS A 142 -16.35 17.36 8.18
N VAL A 143 -15.10 17.36 8.62
CA VAL A 143 -13.89 17.29 7.79
C VAL A 143 -13.17 16.00 8.11
N SER A 144 -12.93 15.18 7.08
CA SER A 144 -12.19 13.93 7.20
C SER A 144 -10.82 14.05 6.56
N ASP A 145 -9.89 13.23 7.04
CA ASP A 145 -8.50 13.16 6.63
C ASP A 145 -8.33 11.99 5.65
N PHE A 146 -7.88 12.28 4.43
CA PHE A 146 -7.84 11.32 3.33
C PHE A 146 -6.44 11.09 2.79
N TYR A 147 -6.11 9.84 2.50
CA TYR A 147 -4.89 9.40 1.81
C TYR A 147 -5.29 8.76 0.47
N LEU A 148 -4.85 9.36 -0.62
CA LEU A 148 -5.06 8.86 -1.97
C LEU A 148 -3.76 8.26 -2.48
N TYR A 149 -3.65 6.92 -2.43
CA TYR A 149 -2.50 6.19 -2.96
C TYR A 149 -2.54 6.16 -4.49
N LEU A 150 -1.36 6.31 -5.09
CA LEU A 150 -1.16 6.44 -6.52
C LEU A 150 -0.82 5.08 -7.18
N PRO A 151 -0.85 4.97 -8.52
CA PRO A 151 -0.57 3.75 -9.26
C PRO A 151 0.78 3.10 -8.92
N LEU A 152 0.83 1.76 -8.93
CA LEU A 152 2.05 1.02 -8.60
C LEU A 152 2.98 0.83 -9.81
N TYR A 153 2.44 0.68 -11.03
CA TYR A 153 3.19 0.32 -12.23
C TYR A 153 2.90 1.22 -13.44
N ASN A 154 2.30 2.38 -13.21
CA ASN A 154 2.14 3.43 -14.21
C ASN A 154 2.56 4.78 -13.64
N SER A 155 2.92 5.71 -14.50
CA SER A 155 3.41 7.04 -14.11
C SER A 155 2.28 8.05 -14.25
N VAL A 156 1.99 8.77 -13.18
CA VAL A 156 1.03 9.89 -13.19
C VAL A 156 1.73 11.11 -13.80
N LYS A 157 1.15 11.68 -14.86
CA LYS A 157 1.65 12.93 -15.46
C LYS A 157 0.95 14.15 -14.90
N TRP A 158 -0.31 13.99 -14.57
CA TRP A 158 -1.14 15.05 -14.05
C TRP A 158 -2.30 14.46 -13.26
N LEU A 159 -2.71 15.12 -12.17
CA LEU A 159 -3.84 14.72 -11.34
C LEU A 159 -4.55 15.94 -10.77
N SER A 160 -5.88 15.83 -10.64
CA SER A 160 -6.72 16.84 -10.01
C SER A 160 -7.85 16.17 -9.22
N ILE A 161 -8.08 16.66 -8.01
CA ILE A 161 -9.14 16.22 -7.10
C ILE A 161 -10.28 17.23 -7.15
N GLY A 162 -11.47 16.76 -7.42
CA GLY A 162 -12.70 17.56 -7.52
C GLY A 162 -13.66 17.24 -6.40
N VAL A 163 -14.16 18.27 -5.74
CA VAL A 163 -15.23 18.21 -4.73
C VAL A 163 -16.28 19.27 -5.05
N ASN A 164 -17.45 19.19 -4.45
CA ASN A 164 -18.45 20.25 -4.59
C ASN A 164 -17.86 21.57 -4.08
N GLU A 165 -18.11 22.68 -4.78
CA GLU A 165 -17.56 24.00 -4.41
C GLU A 165 -17.96 24.47 -3.01
N LYS A 166 -19.06 23.92 -2.46
CA LYS A 166 -19.56 24.24 -1.11
C LYS A 166 -18.83 23.48 -0.02
N ASP A 167 -18.07 22.43 -0.39
CA ASP A 167 -17.31 21.63 0.56
C ASP A 167 -15.94 22.29 0.84
N SER A 168 -15.47 22.14 2.06
CA SER A 168 -14.10 22.51 2.41
C SER A 168 -13.11 21.56 1.75
N PHE A 169 -11.96 22.08 1.32
CA PHE A 169 -10.84 21.27 0.83
C PHE A 169 -9.52 21.95 1.12
N ALA A 170 -8.56 21.19 1.63
CA ALA A 170 -7.18 21.63 1.77
C ALA A 170 -6.23 20.43 1.65
N PHE A 171 -5.11 20.59 0.95
CA PHE A 171 -4.02 19.63 1.08
C PHE A 171 -3.45 19.71 2.49
N ALA A 172 -3.08 18.57 3.05
CA ALA A 172 -2.37 18.53 4.32
C ALA A 172 -0.95 19.09 4.17
N GLU A 173 -0.36 19.56 5.26
CA GLU A 173 1.06 19.89 5.27
C GLU A 173 1.88 18.60 5.11
N LYS A 174 3.07 18.74 4.52
CA LYS A 174 4.02 17.62 4.43
C LYS A 174 4.34 17.08 5.83
N ARG A 175 4.32 15.77 5.94
CA ARG A 175 4.69 15.06 7.16
C ARG A 175 6.15 15.38 7.52
N LYS A 176 6.40 15.57 8.83
CA LYS A 176 7.72 16.02 9.36
C LYS A 176 8.49 14.91 10.06
N GLU A 177 7.85 13.76 10.32
CA GLU A 177 8.52 12.64 10.95
C GLU A 177 9.59 12.04 10.00
N GLN A 178 10.62 11.45 10.60
CA GLN A 178 11.64 10.72 9.88
C GLN A 178 11.01 9.50 9.17
N PRO A 179 11.09 9.38 7.84
CA PRO A 179 10.52 8.27 7.11
C PRO A 179 11.31 6.98 7.32
N ILE A 180 10.71 5.86 6.97
CA ILE A 180 11.44 4.63 6.69
C ILE A 180 11.79 4.64 5.20
N VAL A 181 13.07 4.43 4.87
CA VAL A 181 13.53 4.38 3.47
C VAL A 181 13.75 2.93 3.09
N ALA A 182 13.01 2.45 2.11
CA ALA A 182 12.99 1.05 1.71
C ALA A 182 13.52 0.89 0.28
N TYR A 183 14.65 0.17 0.12
CA TYR A 183 15.26 -0.16 -1.16
C TYR A 183 15.06 -1.63 -1.49
N GLY A 184 14.44 -1.91 -2.66
CA GLY A 184 14.10 -3.28 -3.01
C GLY A 184 13.71 -3.49 -4.48
N THR A 185 12.96 -4.55 -4.69
CA THR A 185 12.65 -5.13 -6.00
C THR A 185 11.22 -4.84 -6.47
N SER A 186 10.71 -5.63 -7.41
CA SER A 186 9.30 -5.65 -7.81
C SER A 186 8.35 -5.91 -6.65
N ILE A 187 8.75 -6.74 -5.69
CA ILE A 187 7.96 -7.07 -4.50
C ILE A 187 7.73 -5.80 -3.67
N MET A 188 8.77 -5.00 -3.48
CA MET A 188 8.67 -3.72 -2.78
C MET A 188 7.90 -2.67 -3.60
N GLN A 189 8.08 -2.64 -4.93
CA GLN A 189 7.29 -1.77 -5.80
C GLN A 189 5.78 -2.08 -5.72
N GLY A 190 5.40 -3.28 -5.30
CA GLY A 190 4.02 -3.71 -5.12
C GLY A 190 3.49 -4.57 -6.27
N ALA A 191 4.38 -5.35 -6.93
CA ALA A 191 3.97 -6.27 -7.99
C ALA A 191 2.90 -7.23 -7.49
N VAL A 192 1.83 -7.35 -8.28
CA VAL A 192 0.68 -8.24 -8.07
C VAL A 192 -0.29 -7.83 -6.94
N ALA A 193 -0.03 -6.75 -6.21
CA ALA A 193 -1.08 -6.18 -5.37
C ALA A 193 -2.27 -5.77 -6.25
N SER A 194 -3.48 -6.17 -5.86
CA SER A 194 -4.68 -5.93 -6.66
C SER A 194 -5.09 -4.46 -6.74
N ARG A 195 -4.60 -3.62 -5.83
CA ARG A 195 -4.79 -2.16 -5.77
C ARG A 195 -3.68 -1.51 -4.93
N PRO A 196 -3.39 -0.20 -5.10
CA PRO A 196 -2.26 0.46 -4.43
C PRO A 196 -2.22 0.29 -2.91
N GLY A 197 -3.35 0.44 -2.25
CA GLY A 197 -3.44 0.32 -0.79
C GLY A 197 -3.18 -1.09 -0.24
N LEU A 198 -3.09 -2.12 -1.09
CA LEU A 198 -2.73 -3.48 -0.71
C LEU A 198 -1.26 -3.82 -0.98
N ALA A 199 -0.47 -2.95 -1.61
CA ALA A 199 0.98 -3.10 -1.59
C ALA A 199 1.49 -3.08 -0.14
N TRP A 200 2.36 -4.03 0.23
CA TRP A 200 2.79 -4.20 1.63
C TRP A 200 3.41 -2.94 2.23
N THR A 201 4.10 -2.14 1.43
CA THR A 201 4.67 -0.85 1.87
C THR A 201 3.57 0.14 2.28
N ASN A 202 2.46 0.18 1.55
CA ASN A 202 1.33 1.07 1.85
C ASN A 202 0.48 0.54 3.02
N ILE A 203 0.40 -0.78 3.22
CA ILE A 203 -0.19 -1.37 4.44
C ILE A 203 0.67 -0.99 5.64
N LEU A 204 1.97 -1.19 5.53
CA LEU A 204 2.95 -0.89 6.59
C LEU A 204 2.95 0.60 6.95
N GLU A 205 2.87 1.48 5.95
CA GLU A 205 2.77 2.94 6.13
C GLU A 205 1.57 3.30 7.02
N ARG A 206 0.39 2.75 6.71
CA ARG A 206 -0.81 2.97 7.52
C ARG A 206 -0.72 2.38 8.92
N ASN A 207 -0.14 1.19 9.06
CA ASN A 207 -0.05 0.51 10.36
C ASN A 207 0.93 1.20 11.31
N LEU A 208 2.02 1.73 10.78
CA LEU A 208 3.04 2.45 11.55
C LEU A 208 2.73 3.95 11.69
N ASP A 209 1.73 4.46 10.97
CA ASP A 209 1.48 5.89 10.82
C ASP A 209 2.77 6.67 10.51
N ARG A 210 3.57 6.15 9.58
CA ARG A 210 4.89 6.66 9.23
C ARG A 210 5.15 6.52 7.73
N THR A 211 5.59 7.60 7.10
CA THR A 211 5.91 7.62 5.67
C THR A 211 6.93 6.55 5.30
N ILE A 212 6.62 5.74 4.29
CA ILE A 212 7.54 4.79 3.67
C ILE A 212 8.00 5.37 2.33
N VAL A 213 9.28 5.68 2.22
CA VAL A 213 9.90 6.04 0.93
C VAL A 213 10.20 4.74 0.18
N ASN A 214 9.40 4.48 -0.86
CA ASN A 214 9.49 3.24 -1.64
C ASN A 214 10.48 3.39 -2.80
N LEU A 215 11.68 2.81 -2.65
CA LEU A 215 12.70 2.67 -3.69
C LEU A 215 12.74 1.23 -4.23
N GLY A 216 11.56 0.65 -4.48
CA GLY A 216 11.39 -0.63 -5.16
C GLY A 216 11.48 -0.46 -6.68
N PHE A 217 12.37 -1.24 -7.33
CA PHE A 217 12.59 -1.20 -8.78
C PHE A 217 12.49 -2.61 -9.35
N SER A 218 11.40 -2.87 -10.07
CA SER A 218 11.06 -4.19 -10.63
C SER A 218 12.20 -4.77 -11.48
N GLY A 219 12.75 -5.93 -11.10
CA GLY A 219 13.90 -6.57 -11.75
C GLY A 219 15.22 -5.80 -11.59
N ASN A 220 15.24 -4.64 -10.91
CA ASN A 220 16.34 -3.69 -10.89
C ASN A 220 16.77 -3.19 -9.50
N GLY A 221 16.19 -3.69 -8.43
CA GLY A 221 16.69 -3.47 -7.07
C GLY A 221 17.93 -4.36 -6.83
N ARG A 222 19.15 -3.80 -6.94
CA ARG A 222 20.40 -4.58 -7.00
C ARG A 222 21.51 -4.02 -6.14
N PHE A 223 21.19 -3.35 -5.04
CA PHE A 223 22.15 -2.71 -4.14
C PHE A 223 23.16 -1.80 -4.87
N GLU A 224 22.64 -0.91 -5.70
CA GLU A 224 23.45 -0.02 -6.54
C GLU A 224 23.93 1.21 -5.79
N LYS A 225 25.18 1.62 -6.04
CA LYS A 225 25.85 2.75 -5.40
C LYS A 225 25.03 4.04 -5.46
N PRO A 226 24.50 4.50 -6.63
CA PRO A 226 23.77 5.76 -6.67
C PRO A 226 22.51 5.80 -5.79
N ILE A 227 21.86 4.65 -5.58
CA ILE A 227 20.69 4.58 -4.70
C ILE A 227 21.12 4.69 -3.23
N PHE A 228 22.21 4.05 -2.83
CA PHE A 228 22.76 4.23 -1.48
C PHE A 228 23.24 5.67 -1.23
N ASP A 229 23.81 6.32 -2.27
CA ASP A 229 24.22 7.72 -2.19
C ASP A 229 23.00 8.63 -1.94
N LEU A 230 21.88 8.40 -2.63
CA LEU A 230 20.62 9.08 -2.37
C LEU A 230 20.12 8.80 -0.94
N MET A 231 20.02 7.52 -0.57
CA MET A 231 19.50 7.10 0.74
C MET A 231 20.29 7.76 1.88
N SER A 232 21.61 7.85 1.76
CA SER A 232 22.47 8.46 2.79
C SER A 232 22.18 9.94 3.06
N ASN A 233 21.48 10.63 2.15
CA ASN A 233 21.08 12.02 2.29
C ASN A 233 19.67 12.20 2.87
N VAL A 234 18.93 11.12 3.08
CA VAL A 234 17.60 11.16 3.71
C VAL A 234 17.76 10.97 5.21
N ASP A 235 17.20 11.89 6.01
CA ASP A 235 17.12 11.75 7.47
C ASP A 235 16.05 10.69 7.81
N ALA A 236 16.46 9.44 7.80
CA ALA A 236 15.57 8.29 7.95
C ALA A 236 15.51 7.77 9.38
N LYS A 237 14.36 7.25 9.78
CA LYS A 237 14.18 6.53 11.04
C LYS A 237 14.77 5.11 10.99
N LEU A 238 14.71 4.47 9.82
CA LEU A 238 15.18 3.12 9.56
C LEU A 238 15.39 2.93 8.05
N TYR A 239 16.38 2.15 7.66
CA TYR A 239 16.59 1.71 6.28
C TYR A 239 16.24 0.23 6.12
N ILE A 240 15.45 -0.11 5.09
CA ILE A 240 15.16 -1.48 4.68
C ILE A 240 15.95 -1.80 3.42
N LEU A 241 16.66 -2.94 3.43
CA LEU A 241 17.54 -3.41 2.36
C LEU A 241 17.04 -4.79 1.87
N ASP A 242 16.14 -4.79 0.87
CA ASP A 242 15.41 -5.96 0.37
C ASP A 242 15.61 -6.15 -1.14
N CYS A 243 16.85 -6.39 -1.56
CA CYS A 243 17.18 -6.56 -2.99
C CYS A 243 17.50 -8.01 -3.39
N MET A 244 17.53 -8.96 -2.44
CA MET A 244 17.93 -10.33 -2.72
C MET A 244 17.17 -11.02 -3.84
N PRO A 245 15.84 -10.79 -4.04
CA PRO A 245 15.12 -11.37 -5.17
C PRO A 245 15.66 -11.00 -6.57
N ASN A 246 16.37 -9.89 -6.72
CA ASN A 246 17.00 -9.50 -7.99
C ASN A 246 18.49 -9.80 -8.09
N LEU A 247 19.06 -10.44 -7.08
CA LEU A 247 20.45 -10.85 -7.01
C LEU A 247 20.60 -12.38 -7.08
N THR A 248 19.49 -13.10 -7.00
CA THR A 248 19.42 -14.55 -7.11
C THR A 248 19.86 -15.01 -8.50
N GLY A 249 20.80 -15.98 -8.56
CA GLY A 249 21.21 -16.66 -9.80
C GLY A 249 22.02 -15.84 -10.81
N GLY A 250 22.21 -14.52 -10.59
CA GLY A 250 22.89 -13.65 -11.56
C GLY A 250 24.17 -12.98 -11.05
N TYR A 251 24.51 -13.17 -9.78
CA TYR A 251 25.63 -12.52 -9.09
C TYR A 251 26.38 -13.50 -8.20
N SER A 252 27.70 -13.37 -8.10
CA SER A 252 28.47 -14.14 -7.13
C SER A 252 28.25 -13.60 -5.71
N ASP A 253 28.45 -14.46 -4.70
CA ASP A 253 28.36 -14.09 -3.29
C ASP A 253 29.28 -12.90 -2.96
N GLU A 254 30.50 -12.89 -3.55
CA GLU A 254 31.49 -11.83 -3.36
C GLU A 254 31.00 -10.50 -3.94
N GLU A 255 30.32 -10.54 -5.09
CA GLU A 255 29.74 -9.34 -5.70
C GLU A 255 28.59 -8.80 -4.85
N VAL A 256 27.66 -9.65 -4.40
CA VAL A 256 26.58 -9.28 -3.48
C VAL A 256 27.18 -8.67 -2.22
N LYS A 257 28.15 -9.32 -1.59
CA LYS A 257 28.85 -8.82 -0.40
C LYS A 257 29.46 -7.44 -0.64
N SER A 258 30.18 -7.26 -1.75
CA SER A 258 30.81 -5.98 -2.10
C SER A 258 29.79 -4.84 -2.18
N ARG A 259 28.62 -5.09 -2.79
CA ARG A 259 27.52 -4.12 -2.91
C ARG A 259 26.91 -3.79 -1.55
N VAL A 260 26.64 -4.80 -0.73
CA VAL A 260 26.11 -4.63 0.64
C VAL A 260 27.09 -3.85 1.51
N VAL A 261 28.37 -4.22 1.52
CA VAL A 261 29.42 -3.53 2.31
C VAL A 261 29.54 -2.07 1.89
N TYR A 262 29.53 -1.78 0.57
CA TYR A 262 29.50 -0.40 0.09
C TYR A 262 28.29 0.35 0.66
N GLY A 263 27.09 -0.21 0.54
CA GLY A 263 25.86 0.41 1.02
C GLY A 263 25.88 0.70 2.51
N VAL A 264 26.29 -0.29 3.32
CA VAL A 264 26.42 -0.14 4.77
C VAL A 264 27.38 1.00 5.12
N ASN A 265 28.57 1.00 4.55
CA ASN A 265 29.57 2.04 4.79
C ASN A 265 29.03 3.41 4.40
N LYS A 266 28.37 3.51 3.24
CA LYS A 266 27.81 4.75 2.76
C LYS A 266 26.71 5.31 3.68
N LEU A 267 25.82 4.46 4.14
CA LEU A 267 24.77 4.85 5.09
C LEU A 267 25.38 5.25 6.46
N ARG A 268 26.44 4.56 6.91
CA ARG A 268 27.12 4.85 8.19
C ARG A 268 27.96 6.14 8.17
N GLU A 269 28.38 6.64 7.00
CA GLU A 269 29.09 7.92 6.89
C GLU A 269 28.30 9.08 7.51
N LYS A 270 26.98 9.13 7.28
CA LYS A 270 26.11 10.21 7.74
C LYS A 270 25.16 9.80 8.85
N ASN A 271 24.71 8.54 8.84
CA ASN A 271 23.64 8.02 9.66
C ASN A 271 24.17 6.88 10.55
N LYS A 272 25.06 7.22 11.49
CA LYS A 272 25.85 6.25 12.28
C LYS A 272 25.00 5.26 13.06
N ASP A 273 23.88 5.73 13.61
CA ASP A 273 23.05 4.96 14.55
C ASP A 273 21.69 4.53 13.98
N VAL A 274 21.35 4.95 12.75
CA VAL A 274 20.07 4.58 12.15
C VAL A 274 20.04 3.07 11.87
N PRO A 275 19.00 2.34 12.31
CA PRO A 275 18.88 0.90 12.09
C PRO A 275 18.88 0.54 10.61
N LEU A 276 19.58 -0.55 10.25
CA LEU A 276 19.56 -1.16 8.92
C LEU A 276 18.92 -2.54 9.02
N LEU A 277 17.80 -2.76 8.32
CA LEU A 277 17.10 -4.04 8.27
C LEU A 277 17.40 -4.73 6.95
N PHE A 278 18.18 -5.81 7.01
CA PHE A 278 18.39 -6.73 5.90
C PHE A 278 17.26 -7.73 5.81
N VAL A 279 16.97 -8.20 4.60
CA VAL A 279 15.85 -9.10 4.36
C VAL A 279 16.24 -10.27 3.47
N GLY A 280 15.83 -11.47 3.85
CA GLY A 280 15.96 -12.67 3.04
C GLY A 280 14.92 -12.75 1.92
N HIS A 281 15.08 -13.67 0.98
CA HIS A 281 14.12 -13.89 -0.09
C HIS A 281 12.93 -14.69 0.42
N ALA A 282 11.78 -14.04 0.65
CA ALA A 282 10.62 -14.61 1.34
C ALA A 282 10.16 -15.97 0.81
N VAL A 283 10.16 -16.16 -0.50
CA VAL A 283 9.75 -17.42 -1.13
C VAL A 283 10.74 -18.56 -0.83
N GLY A 284 11.95 -18.26 -0.42
CA GLY A 284 12.97 -19.27 -0.08
C GLY A 284 12.56 -20.24 1.03
N TYR A 285 11.61 -19.86 1.86
CA TYR A 285 11.08 -20.71 2.93
C TYR A 285 9.65 -21.22 2.68
N ALA A 286 9.10 -21.02 1.49
CA ALA A 286 7.72 -21.44 1.21
C ALA A 286 7.59 -22.98 1.25
N PRO A 287 6.85 -23.58 2.20
CA PRO A 287 6.69 -25.03 2.24
C PRO A 287 5.74 -25.51 1.13
N TYR A 288 5.91 -26.77 0.75
CA TYR A 288 5.02 -27.48 -0.18
C TYR A 288 5.06 -27.01 -1.65
N PHE A 289 6.08 -26.27 -2.07
CA PHE A 289 6.34 -25.99 -3.48
C PHE A 289 6.93 -27.23 -4.20
N MET A 290 6.38 -27.56 -5.37
CA MET A 290 6.89 -28.70 -6.14
C MET A 290 8.20 -28.39 -6.89
N ASP A 291 8.42 -27.14 -7.30
CA ASP A 291 9.67 -26.69 -7.90
C ASP A 291 10.75 -26.49 -6.82
N THR A 292 11.27 -27.61 -6.34
CA THR A 292 12.28 -27.62 -5.27
C THR A 292 13.61 -26.99 -5.70
N ALA A 293 13.94 -27.03 -7.01
CA ALA A 293 15.16 -26.41 -7.52
C ALA A 293 15.10 -24.89 -7.38
N ARG A 294 14.01 -24.28 -7.82
CA ARG A 294 13.79 -22.84 -7.66
C ARG A 294 13.70 -22.43 -6.19
N LEU A 295 13.00 -23.22 -5.38
CA LEU A 295 12.91 -22.95 -3.94
C LEU A 295 14.29 -22.96 -3.26
N ASN A 296 15.13 -23.94 -3.59
CA ASN A 296 16.51 -23.99 -3.09
C ASN A 296 17.35 -22.80 -3.56
N GLU A 297 17.18 -22.35 -4.81
CA GLU A 297 17.85 -21.16 -5.32
C GLU A 297 17.47 -19.91 -4.50
N TYR A 298 16.19 -19.73 -4.20
CA TYR A 298 15.71 -18.61 -3.38
C TYR A 298 16.19 -18.70 -1.94
N HIS A 299 16.19 -19.92 -1.37
CA HIS A 299 16.71 -20.15 -0.02
C HIS A 299 18.22 -19.87 0.05
N ASN A 300 18.99 -20.33 -0.92
CA ASN A 300 20.42 -20.05 -1.01
C ASN A 300 20.70 -18.54 -1.06
N SER A 301 19.86 -17.78 -1.76
CA SER A 301 19.91 -16.32 -1.77
C SER A 301 19.71 -15.73 -0.37
N SER A 302 18.79 -16.29 0.43
CA SER A 302 18.64 -15.91 1.84
C SER A 302 19.88 -16.22 2.67
N LEU A 303 20.48 -17.40 2.49
CA LEU A 303 21.73 -17.78 3.20
C LEU A 303 22.90 -16.84 2.89
N VAL A 304 22.97 -16.31 1.67
CA VAL A 304 24.02 -15.34 1.29
C VAL A 304 23.89 -14.06 2.12
N ILE A 305 22.69 -13.49 2.23
CA ILE A 305 22.51 -12.26 3.02
C ILE A 305 22.66 -12.50 4.52
N GLU A 306 22.26 -13.67 5.02
CA GLU A 306 22.51 -14.06 6.42
C GLU A 306 24.01 -14.15 6.74
N LYS A 307 24.79 -14.75 5.85
CA LYS A 307 26.25 -14.83 5.97
C LYS A 307 26.87 -13.44 6.00
N ILE A 308 26.50 -12.57 5.04
CA ILE A 308 27.00 -11.20 4.98
C ILE A 308 26.63 -10.42 6.25
N PHE A 309 25.40 -10.57 6.73
CA PHE A 309 24.94 -9.96 7.97
C PHE A 309 25.78 -10.36 9.18
N ASN A 310 26.10 -11.66 9.33
CA ASN A 310 26.91 -12.17 10.42
C ASN A 310 28.36 -11.63 10.33
N GLU A 311 28.95 -11.62 9.15
CA GLU A 311 30.29 -11.07 8.91
C GLU A 311 30.35 -9.55 9.26
N LEU A 312 29.33 -8.78 8.89
CA LEU A 312 29.25 -7.37 9.27
C LEU A 312 29.19 -7.18 10.79
N ARG A 313 28.47 -8.03 11.51
CA ARG A 313 28.42 -8.01 12.98
C ARG A 313 29.78 -8.33 13.60
N GLU A 314 30.48 -9.31 13.06
CA GLU A 314 31.83 -9.70 13.50
C GLU A 314 32.86 -8.58 13.30
N THR A 315 32.70 -7.77 12.23
CA THR A 315 33.54 -6.57 12.03
C THR A 315 33.17 -5.38 12.92
N GLY A 316 32.19 -5.55 13.81
CA GLY A 316 31.80 -4.53 14.79
C GLY A 316 30.72 -3.56 14.30
N ILE A 317 30.12 -3.75 13.13
CA ILE A 317 28.98 -2.95 12.67
C ILE A 317 27.79 -3.20 13.61
N ARG A 318 27.21 -2.12 14.13
CA ARG A 318 26.10 -2.13 15.09
C ARG A 318 24.80 -1.65 14.44
N ASN A 319 23.68 -1.82 15.17
CA ASN A 319 22.34 -1.42 14.73
C ASN A 319 21.98 -1.97 13.34
N ILE A 320 22.35 -3.23 13.09
CA ILE A 320 21.93 -4.00 11.94
C ILE A 320 21.05 -5.16 12.40
N TYR A 321 20.03 -5.48 11.63
CA TYR A 321 19.00 -6.45 11.94
C TYR A 321 18.70 -7.29 10.69
N LEU A 322 18.15 -8.47 10.89
CA LEU A 322 17.78 -9.38 9.80
C LEU A 322 16.34 -9.83 9.97
N LEU A 323 15.57 -9.74 8.89
CA LEU A 323 14.28 -10.39 8.72
C LEU A 323 14.48 -11.59 7.80
N THR A 324 14.36 -12.77 8.33
CA THR A 324 14.60 -14.01 7.58
C THR A 324 13.42 -14.36 6.67
N ASP A 325 13.65 -15.15 5.64
CA ASP A 325 12.63 -15.71 4.78
C ASP A 325 11.56 -16.48 5.57
N LYS A 326 11.98 -17.20 6.62
CA LYS A 326 11.10 -17.94 7.52
C LYS A 326 10.15 -17.04 8.31
N GLU A 327 10.62 -15.91 8.83
CA GLU A 327 9.81 -14.97 9.61
C GLU A 327 8.69 -14.31 8.76
N ILE A 328 8.88 -14.18 7.46
CA ILE A 328 7.85 -13.64 6.55
C ILE A 328 6.70 -14.64 6.36
N GLY A 329 6.97 -15.95 6.49
CA GLY A 329 5.94 -16.98 6.56
C GLY A 329 5.19 -17.20 5.24
N PHE A 330 5.88 -17.13 4.09
CA PHE A 330 5.30 -17.46 2.80
C PHE A 330 4.85 -18.91 2.72
N ASP A 331 3.74 -19.15 2.00
CA ASP A 331 3.21 -20.47 1.68
C ASP A 331 2.66 -20.51 0.24
N ILE A 332 2.08 -21.65 -0.14
CA ILE A 332 1.51 -21.86 -1.48
C ILE A 332 0.38 -20.89 -1.86
N ASN A 333 -0.26 -20.23 -0.88
CA ASN A 333 -1.34 -19.28 -1.10
C ASN A 333 -0.83 -17.82 -1.17
N SER A 334 0.45 -17.60 -0.95
CA SER A 334 1.02 -16.26 -0.78
C SER A 334 1.48 -15.62 -2.09
N THR A 335 1.56 -16.38 -3.19
CA THR A 335 2.08 -15.89 -4.48
C THR A 335 1.11 -16.13 -5.64
N THR A 336 1.29 -15.39 -6.73
CA THR A 336 0.52 -15.57 -7.97
C THR A 336 1.20 -16.56 -8.92
N GLU A 337 2.53 -16.55 -9.00
CA GLU A 337 3.30 -17.35 -9.98
C GLU A 337 4.59 -17.94 -9.38
N GLY A 338 4.63 -18.07 -8.05
CA GLY A 338 5.76 -18.68 -7.34
C GLY A 338 6.88 -17.70 -6.97
N LEU A 339 6.70 -16.40 -7.20
CA LEU A 339 7.65 -15.33 -6.82
C LEU A 339 6.95 -14.12 -6.22
N HIS A 340 6.07 -13.45 -6.96
CA HIS A 340 5.46 -12.21 -6.53
C HIS A 340 4.28 -12.45 -5.57
N PRO A 341 4.22 -11.71 -4.45
CA PRO A 341 3.14 -11.86 -3.48
C PRO A 341 1.81 -11.38 -4.07
N ASN A 342 0.77 -12.21 -3.94
CA ASN A 342 -0.61 -11.75 -4.08
C ASN A 342 -1.04 -10.98 -2.82
N ASP A 343 -2.31 -10.56 -2.72
CA ASP A 343 -2.78 -9.76 -1.57
C ASP A 343 -2.59 -10.47 -0.22
N ILE A 344 -2.65 -11.81 -0.17
CA ILE A 344 -2.34 -12.59 1.04
C ILE A 344 -0.85 -12.48 1.37
N GLY A 345 0.02 -12.63 0.38
CA GLY A 345 1.45 -12.47 0.54
C GLY A 345 1.83 -11.04 0.94
N MET A 346 1.21 -10.03 0.34
CA MET A 346 1.41 -8.62 0.70
C MET A 346 1.07 -8.36 2.17
N MET A 347 -0.02 -8.95 2.68
CA MET A 347 -0.38 -8.83 4.09
C MET A 347 0.66 -9.52 5.00
N LYS A 348 1.16 -10.71 4.62
CA LYS A 348 2.21 -11.40 5.39
C LYS A 348 3.50 -10.59 5.46
N TYR A 349 3.92 -9.99 4.33
CA TYR A 349 5.04 -9.05 4.31
C TYR A 349 4.80 -7.91 5.30
N ALA A 350 3.67 -7.22 5.18
CA ALA A 350 3.36 -6.07 6.03
C ALA A 350 3.42 -6.43 7.52
N VAL A 351 2.84 -7.58 7.91
CA VAL A 351 2.83 -8.05 9.30
C VAL A 351 4.24 -8.36 9.80
N ALA A 352 5.03 -9.11 9.01
CA ALA A 352 6.39 -9.49 9.40
C ALA A 352 7.31 -8.26 9.55
N TYR A 353 7.22 -7.32 8.60
CA TYR A 353 7.98 -6.07 8.68
C TYR A 353 7.51 -5.19 9.83
N GLU A 354 6.22 -5.06 10.07
CA GLU A 354 5.70 -4.28 11.19
C GLU A 354 6.22 -4.81 12.53
N GLN A 355 6.14 -6.12 12.76
CA GLN A 355 6.65 -6.75 13.97
C GLN A 355 8.13 -6.48 14.16
N LYS A 356 8.95 -6.71 13.12
CA LYS A 356 10.39 -6.50 13.17
C LYS A 356 10.75 -5.03 13.38
N ILE A 357 10.09 -4.10 12.71
CA ILE A 357 10.34 -2.66 12.86
C ILE A 357 9.97 -2.17 14.25
N ARG A 358 8.82 -2.58 14.80
CA ARG A 358 8.43 -2.22 16.16
C ARG A 358 9.41 -2.79 17.19
N GLU A 359 9.89 -4.02 17.00
CA GLU A 359 10.97 -4.58 17.83
C GLU A 359 12.24 -3.72 17.78
N ILE A 360 12.71 -3.38 16.59
CA ILE A 360 13.91 -2.55 16.36
C ILE A 360 13.78 -1.17 17.00
N LEU A 361 12.62 -0.54 16.83
CA LEU A 361 12.35 0.82 17.31
C LEU A 361 11.86 0.87 18.77
N ASN A 362 11.67 -0.31 19.40
CA ASN A 362 11.08 -0.44 20.73
C ASN A 362 9.70 0.24 20.82
N GLU A 363 8.88 0.05 19.78
CA GLU A 363 7.52 0.57 19.70
C GLU A 363 6.53 -0.54 20.04
N PRO A 364 5.43 -0.23 20.76
CA PRO A 364 4.42 -1.26 21.06
C PRO A 364 3.73 -1.73 19.77
N VAL A 365 3.38 -3.01 19.71
CA VAL A 365 2.47 -3.53 18.69
C VAL A 365 1.11 -2.86 18.91
N GLY A 366 0.58 -2.23 17.87
CA GLY A 366 -0.74 -1.59 17.93
C GLY A 366 -1.85 -2.61 18.24
N LYS A 367 -2.98 -2.14 18.75
CA LYS A 367 -4.18 -2.98 18.90
C LYS A 367 -4.64 -3.43 17.51
N THR A 368 -4.79 -4.73 17.32
CA THR A 368 -5.47 -5.25 16.13
C THR A 368 -6.96 -4.92 16.22
N LEU A 369 -7.62 -4.74 15.08
CA LEU A 369 -9.08 -4.50 15.03
C LEU A 369 -9.89 -5.62 15.72
N THR A 370 -9.32 -6.80 15.83
CA THR A 370 -9.91 -7.96 16.54
C THR A 370 -9.92 -7.78 18.07
N GLU A 371 -9.14 -6.87 18.62
CA GLU A 371 -9.09 -6.55 20.04
C GLU A 371 -10.09 -5.45 20.45
N ILE A 372 -10.70 -4.77 19.48
CA ILE A 372 -11.69 -3.73 19.72
C ILE A 372 -13.07 -4.39 19.74
N PRO A 373 -13.80 -4.38 20.87
CA PRO A 373 -15.18 -4.85 20.91
C PRO A 373 -16.03 -4.04 19.92
N ALA A 374 -16.61 -4.71 18.92
CA ALA A 374 -17.55 -4.07 18.03
C ALA A 374 -18.91 -3.96 18.71
N GLU A 375 -19.49 -2.75 18.81
CA GLU A 375 -20.91 -2.61 19.11
C GLU A 375 -21.72 -3.19 17.95
N GLN A 376 -22.51 -4.23 18.24
CA GLN A 376 -23.46 -4.77 17.27
C GLN A 376 -24.70 -3.89 17.21
N TYR A 377 -24.92 -3.27 16.07
CA TYR A 377 -26.24 -2.70 15.76
C TYR A 377 -27.19 -3.85 15.41
N ARG A 378 -28.32 -3.90 16.09
CA ARG A 378 -29.41 -4.84 15.78
C ARG A 378 -30.13 -4.34 14.52
N ASP A 379 -29.90 -4.99 13.41
CA ASP A 379 -30.63 -4.80 12.17
C ASP A 379 -31.52 -6.03 11.91
N GLY A 380 -32.63 -6.13 12.58
CA GLY A 380 -33.66 -7.14 12.27
C GLY A 380 -33.29 -8.62 12.35
N TYR A 381 -32.02 -8.97 12.60
CA TYR A 381 -31.56 -10.34 12.80
C TYR A 381 -31.29 -10.62 14.28
N ASP A 382 -31.93 -11.65 14.83
CA ASP A 382 -31.75 -12.00 16.24
C ASP A 382 -30.45 -12.78 16.49
N TRP A 383 -29.36 -12.05 16.60
CA TRP A 383 -28.03 -12.59 16.89
C TRP A 383 -27.94 -13.31 18.22
N ILE A 384 -28.77 -12.92 19.22
CA ILE A 384 -28.74 -13.53 20.54
C ILE A 384 -29.31 -14.93 20.47
N ALA A 385 -30.49 -15.11 19.85
CA ALA A 385 -31.10 -16.41 19.69
C ALA A 385 -30.21 -17.37 18.89
N ARG A 386 -29.61 -16.86 17.80
CA ARG A 386 -28.66 -17.64 16.99
C ARG A 386 -27.40 -18.01 17.76
N HIS A 387 -26.86 -17.11 18.55
CA HIS A 387 -25.69 -17.37 19.39
C HIS A 387 -25.97 -18.45 20.45
N GLU A 388 -27.10 -18.38 21.13
CA GLU A 388 -27.49 -19.39 22.11
C GLU A 388 -27.74 -20.75 21.45
N GLN A 389 -28.34 -20.78 20.27
CA GLN A 389 -28.49 -22.02 19.51
C GLN A 389 -27.13 -22.64 19.14
N VAL A 390 -26.18 -21.88 18.63
CA VAL A 390 -24.82 -22.37 18.30
C VAL A 390 -24.13 -22.93 19.55
N LYS A 391 -24.28 -22.27 20.71
CA LYS A 391 -23.73 -22.77 21.99
C LYS A 391 -24.34 -24.11 22.39
N GLU A 392 -25.63 -24.27 22.19
CA GLU A 392 -26.30 -25.52 22.49
C GLU A 392 -25.90 -26.65 21.52
N ASP A 393 -25.81 -26.34 20.22
CA ASP A 393 -25.33 -27.27 19.18
C ASP A 393 -23.90 -27.75 19.45
N ILE A 394 -23.01 -26.87 19.91
CA ILE A 394 -21.64 -27.22 20.31
C ILE A 394 -21.65 -28.20 21.50
N LYS A 395 -22.50 -27.95 22.52
CA LYS A 395 -22.60 -28.83 23.69
C LYS A 395 -23.12 -30.20 23.30
N GLN A 396 -24.12 -30.25 22.42
CA GLN A 396 -24.76 -31.52 22.03
C GLN A 396 -23.89 -32.37 21.11
N ASN A 397 -23.17 -31.73 20.17
CA ASN A 397 -22.46 -32.43 19.11
C ASN A 397 -20.94 -32.53 19.32
N ASN A 398 -20.38 -31.78 20.29
CA ASN A 398 -18.95 -31.74 20.62
C ASN A 398 -18.05 -31.76 19.37
N PRO A 399 -18.20 -30.80 18.44
CA PRO A 399 -17.51 -30.82 17.17
C PRO A 399 -16.00 -30.71 17.34
N GLN A 400 -15.23 -31.46 16.52
CA GLN A 400 -13.77 -31.38 16.54
C GLN A 400 -13.23 -30.04 15.95
N ASN A 401 -14.00 -29.42 15.06
CA ASN A 401 -13.68 -28.13 14.46
C ASN A 401 -14.89 -27.20 14.52
N LEU A 402 -14.66 -25.97 14.90
CA LEU A 402 -15.66 -24.91 14.92
C LEU A 402 -15.22 -23.78 13.99
N ILE A 403 -16.04 -23.46 12.99
CA ILE A 403 -15.83 -22.34 12.09
C ILE A 403 -16.81 -21.24 12.48
N ILE A 404 -16.28 -20.08 12.87
CA ILE A 404 -17.05 -18.89 13.21
C ILE A 404 -16.85 -17.84 12.14
N GLY A 405 -17.94 -17.27 11.63
CA GLY A 405 -17.87 -16.26 10.58
C GLY A 405 -19.18 -15.51 10.36
N ASN A 406 -19.18 -14.70 9.30
CA ASN A 406 -20.33 -13.91 8.87
C ASN A 406 -21.31 -14.72 8.00
N SER A 407 -22.24 -14.04 7.32
CA SER A 407 -23.24 -14.63 6.43
C SER A 407 -22.66 -15.53 5.32
N ILE A 408 -21.43 -15.28 4.87
CA ILE A 408 -20.78 -16.10 3.84
C ILE A 408 -20.55 -17.51 4.39
N ILE A 409 -20.05 -17.65 5.62
CA ILE A 409 -19.85 -18.96 6.27
C ILE A 409 -21.19 -19.63 6.60
N HIS A 410 -22.22 -18.86 6.93
CA HIS A 410 -23.57 -19.38 7.16
C HIS A 410 -24.11 -20.17 5.97
N TYR A 411 -23.85 -19.73 4.73
CA TYR A 411 -24.29 -20.42 3.53
C TYR A 411 -23.45 -21.68 3.19
N PHE A 412 -22.26 -21.84 3.72
CA PHE A 412 -21.45 -23.05 3.55
C PHE A 412 -21.85 -24.19 4.50
N GLY A 413 -22.55 -23.93 5.58
CA GLY A 413 -22.98 -24.92 6.58
C GLY A 413 -24.40 -25.44 6.40
N GLY A 414 -25.10 -25.04 5.37
CA GLY A 414 -26.51 -25.35 5.16
C GLY A 414 -26.74 -26.51 4.19
N THR A 415 -26.40 -27.75 4.58
CA THR A 415 -27.00 -28.99 4.03
C THR A 415 -27.30 -29.95 5.17
#